data_df6c2c8ff7b9eb800cc8d3d33cb2c5d7
#
_entry.id   df6c2c8ff7b9eb800cc8d3d33cb2c5d7
#
_cell.length_a   1.000
_cell.length_b   1.000
_cell.length_c   1.000
_cell.angle_alpha   90.00
_cell.angle_beta   90.00
_cell.angle_gamma   90.00
#
_symmetry.space_group_name_H-M   'P 1'
#
loop_
_entity.id
_entity.type
_entity.pdbx_description
1 polymer ?
#
loop_
_entity_poly.entity_id
_entity_poly.type
_entity_poly.pdbx_seq_one_letter_code
_entity_poly.pdbx_strand_id
1 'polypeptide(L)'
;GDADLSLRFDLTVPLAKYVALHYADLAFPFRRYQIGKVYRGERAQRGRFREFYQADIDIIGDGKLDITNEAEIPSIIYQTFSTLGLKRFQIRVNNRKILNGFYAMLGLTDKAGDIMRTVDKLDKIGAEKVRTLLIDEVGVSAESADEILKFIAITGSNDQVLSALEGYAGRNETFDEGLDQLKTVVKYLSAFGVPEENFAVDLTIARGLDYYTGTVYETALLDHPEICLLYTSDAADD
;
A
#
# COMPACT_ATOMS: atom_id res chain seq x y z
N GLY A 1 14.07 9.96 -36.84
CA GLY A 1 14.86 10.50 -35.76
C GLY A 1 15.46 9.40 -34.92
N ASP A 2 16.61 9.66 -34.35
CA ASP A 2 17.45 8.69 -33.63
C ASP A 2 16.93 8.43 -32.18
N ALA A 3 15.61 8.36 -31.98
CA ALA A 3 15.03 8.10 -30.67
C ALA A 3 14.60 6.64 -30.57
N ASP A 4 15.11 5.95 -29.55
CA ASP A 4 14.60 4.64 -29.18
C ASP A 4 13.18 4.78 -28.65
N LEU A 5 12.25 4.06 -29.27
CA LEU A 5 10.83 4.05 -28.86
C LEU A 5 10.52 2.72 -28.18
N SER A 6 9.88 2.79 -27.04
CA SER A 6 9.34 1.62 -26.31
C SER A 6 7.90 1.83 -25.93
N LEU A 7 7.18 0.74 -25.74
CA LEU A 7 5.85 0.77 -25.15
C LEU A 7 5.96 1.12 -23.67
N ARG A 8 5.10 2.00 -23.18
CA ARG A 8 5.14 2.43 -21.77
C ARG A 8 4.67 1.30 -20.84
N PHE A 9 5.43 1.07 -19.80
CA PHE A 9 5.13 0.07 -18.77
C PHE A 9 4.05 0.54 -17.80
N ASP A 10 4.07 1.84 -17.44
CA ASP A 10 3.15 2.50 -16.53
C ASP A 10 2.82 3.93 -17.00
N LEU A 11 2.04 4.65 -16.21
CA LEU A 11 1.75 6.08 -16.41
C LEU A 11 2.57 6.99 -15.48
N THR A 12 3.28 6.43 -14.50
CA THR A 12 4.03 7.16 -13.47
C THR A 12 5.34 7.73 -14.02
N VAL A 13 6.13 6.94 -14.75
CA VAL A 13 7.40 7.40 -15.35
C VAL A 13 7.16 8.53 -16.37
N PRO A 14 6.18 8.41 -17.30
CA PRO A 14 5.83 9.54 -18.17
C PRO A 14 5.36 10.79 -17.40
N LEU A 15 4.62 10.62 -16.29
CA LEU A 15 4.23 11.73 -15.43
C LEU A 15 5.44 12.42 -14.80
N ALA A 16 6.36 11.64 -14.22
CA ALA A 16 7.57 12.20 -13.61
C ALA A 16 8.38 13.03 -14.61
N LYS A 17 8.53 12.54 -15.85
CA LYS A 17 9.14 13.28 -16.94
C LYS A 17 8.37 14.57 -17.29
N TYR A 18 7.04 14.50 -17.38
CA TYR A 18 6.19 15.65 -17.66
C TYR A 18 6.36 16.73 -16.58
N VAL A 19 6.28 16.34 -15.29
CA VAL A 19 6.44 17.26 -14.17
C VAL A 19 7.82 17.91 -14.17
N ALA A 20 8.88 17.14 -14.43
CA ALA A 20 10.24 17.67 -14.49
C ALA A 20 10.43 18.70 -15.63
N LEU A 21 9.79 18.49 -16.78
CA LEU A 21 9.89 19.38 -17.94
C LEU A 21 9.03 20.66 -17.79
N HIS A 22 7.94 20.59 -17.05
CA HIS A 22 6.95 21.67 -16.92
C HIS A 22 6.85 22.22 -15.50
N TYR A 23 7.83 21.92 -14.65
CA TYR A 23 7.81 22.26 -13.24
C TYR A 23 7.46 23.72 -12.96
N ALA A 24 8.02 24.65 -13.72
CA ALA A 24 7.80 26.08 -13.56
C ALA A 24 6.37 26.53 -13.95
N ASP A 25 5.66 25.72 -14.73
CA ASP A 25 4.33 26.04 -15.23
C ASP A 25 3.21 25.37 -14.39
N LEU A 26 3.58 24.49 -13.46
CA LEU A 26 2.63 23.74 -12.64
C LEU A 26 2.33 24.44 -11.31
N ALA A 27 1.08 24.36 -10.89
CA ALA A 27 0.66 24.76 -9.55
C ALA A 27 0.69 23.54 -8.61
N PHE A 28 1.31 23.68 -7.44
CA PHE A 28 1.41 22.62 -6.44
C PHE A 28 0.50 22.90 -5.21
N PRO A 29 -0.09 21.86 -4.60
CA PRO A 29 0.01 20.44 -4.98
C PRO A 29 -0.66 20.17 -6.33
N PHE A 30 0.10 19.56 -7.25
CA PHE A 30 -0.38 19.22 -8.59
C PHE A 30 -1.21 17.95 -8.53
N ARG A 31 -2.49 18.06 -8.90
CA ARG A 31 -3.44 16.94 -8.94
C ARG A 31 -3.77 16.58 -10.37
N ARG A 32 -3.68 15.31 -10.68
CA ARG A 32 -4.08 14.82 -12.01
C ARG A 32 -4.72 13.44 -11.90
N TYR A 33 -5.47 13.06 -12.92
CA TYR A 33 -5.78 11.68 -13.22
C TYR A 33 -5.41 11.37 -14.67
N GLN A 34 -5.14 10.11 -14.96
CA GLN A 34 -4.89 9.65 -16.31
C GLN A 34 -5.45 8.25 -16.49
N ILE A 35 -6.15 8.02 -17.62
CA ILE A 35 -6.60 6.70 -18.05
C ILE A 35 -5.91 6.40 -19.37
N GLY A 36 -5.18 5.31 -19.45
CA GLY A 36 -4.41 5.00 -20.65
C GLY A 36 -3.93 3.55 -20.70
N LYS A 37 -3.57 3.10 -21.90
CA LYS A 37 -3.00 1.78 -22.09
C LYS A 37 -1.56 1.75 -21.63
N VAL A 38 -1.22 0.64 -20.96
CA VAL A 38 0.14 0.28 -20.54
C VAL A 38 0.46 -1.14 -21.00
N TYR A 39 1.77 -1.47 -21.04
CA TYR A 39 2.24 -2.69 -21.68
C TYR A 39 3.28 -3.37 -20.80
N ARG A 40 3.03 -4.63 -20.42
CA ARG A 40 3.94 -5.43 -19.60
C ARG A 40 4.26 -6.75 -20.27
N GLY A 41 5.53 -7.12 -20.27
CA GLY A 41 6.03 -8.34 -20.95
C GLY A 41 5.77 -9.64 -20.20
N GLU A 42 5.04 -9.60 -19.09
CA GLU A 42 4.75 -10.75 -18.23
C GLU A 42 4.02 -11.89 -18.95
N ARG A 43 4.08 -13.08 -18.38
CA ARG A 43 3.32 -14.22 -18.87
C ARG A 43 1.83 -13.95 -18.73
N ALA A 44 1.11 -13.97 -19.85
CA ALA A 44 -0.33 -13.80 -19.85
C ALA A 44 -1.02 -14.87 -18.99
N GLN A 45 -1.87 -14.45 -18.07
CA GLN A 45 -2.66 -15.30 -17.17
C GLN A 45 -4.11 -14.79 -17.15
N ARG A 46 -5.01 -15.55 -16.52
CA ARG A 46 -6.38 -15.10 -16.31
C ARG A 46 -6.35 -13.80 -15.47
N GLY A 47 -6.89 -12.70 -16.04
CA GLY A 47 -6.89 -11.38 -15.40
C GLY A 47 -5.59 -10.58 -15.54
N ARG A 48 -4.50 -11.14 -16.10
CA ARG A 48 -3.26 -10.42 -16.43
C ARG A 48 -3.03 -10.42 -17.93
N PHE A 49 -3.12 -9.23 -18.51
CA PHE A 49 -2.93 -9.01 -19.94
C PHE A 49 -1.63 -8.26 -20.19
N ARG A 50 -1.01 -8.48 -21.35
CA ARG A 50 0.18 -7.73 -21.77
C ARG A 50 -0.14 -6.29 -22.21
N GLU A 51 -1.37 -6.02 -22.59
CA GLU A 51 -1.92 -4.69 -22.83
C GLU A 51 -3.17 -4.52 -21.97
N PHE A 52 -3.23 -3.47 -21.16
CA PHE A 52 -4.40 -3.17 -20.35
C PHE A 52 -4.51 -1.67 -20.07
N TYR A 53 -5.67 -1.23 -19.59
CA TYR A 53 -5.85 0.15 -19.15
C TYR A 53 -5.49 0.30 -17.69
N GLN A 54 -4.70 1.32 -17.40
CA GLN A 54 -4.41 1.81 -16.06
C GLN A 54 -5.18 3.11 -15.86
N ALA A 55 -5.79 3.30 -14.69
CA ALA A 55 -6.46 4.52 -14.29
C ALA A 55 -5.75 5.04 -13.02
N ASP A 56 -4.90 6.03 -13.19
CA ASP A 56 -4.05 6.58 -12.13
C ASP A 56 -4.58 7.90 -11.63
N ILE A 57 -4.45 8.13 -10.34
CA ILE A 57 -4.70 9.40 -9.65
C ILE A 57 -3.41 9.75 -8.91
N ASP A 58 -2.91 10.96 -9.15
CA ASP A 58 -1.66 11.42 -8.54
C ASP A 58 -1.85 12.79 -7.91
N ILE A 59 -1.22 12.97 -6.74
CA ILE A 59 -1.09 14.25 -6.07
C ILE A 59 0.38 14.46 -5.78
N ILE A 60 0.99 15.48 -6.38
CA ILE A 60 2.41 15.77 -6.28
C ILE A 60 2.60 17.07 -5.52
N GLY A 61 3.38 17.03 -4.44
CA GLY A 61 3.79 18.20 -3.69
C GLY A 61 5.12 18.78 -4.17
N ASP A 62 5.38 20.03 -3.83
CA ASP A 62 6.67 20.68 -4.01
C ASP A 62 7.37 20.78 -2.65
N GLY A 63 8.37 19.94 -2.43
CA GLY A 63 9.12 19.82 -1.19
C GLY A 63 8.31 19.29 0.01
N LYS A 64 7.01 19.53 0.05
CA LYS A 64 6.10 19.08 1.11
C LYS A 64 4.76 18.67 0.52
N LEU A 65 4.22 17.57 1.01
CA LEU A 65 2.84 17.15 0.75
C LEU A 65 2.16 16.91 2.10
N ASP A 66 1.00 17.54 2.31
CA ASP A 66 0.24 17.39 3.55
C ASP A 66 -0.32 15.96 3.66
N ILE A 67 -0.27 15.39 4.86
CA ILE A 67 -0.73 14.02 5.15
C ILE A 67 -2.21 13.78 4.80
N THR A 68 -3.03 14.84 4.77
CA THR A 68 -4.44 14.75 4.38
C THR A 68 -4.63 14.28 2.94
N ASN A 69 -3.64 14.49 2.06
CA ASN A 69 -3.67 13.97 0.69
C ASN A 69 -3.64 12.44 0.66
N GLU A 70 -3.06 11.80 1.66
CA GLU A 70 -3.08 10.33 1.78
C GLU A 70 -4.48 9.79 2.12
N ALA A 71 -5.36 10.58 2.71
CA ALA A 71 -6.77 10.23 2.88
C ALA A 71 -7.65 10.66 1.67
N GLU A 72 -7.20 11.67 0.91
CA GLU A 72 -7.90 12.13 -0.30
C GLU A 72 -7.96 11.01 -1.37
N ILE A 73 -6.85 10.31 -1.61
CA ILE A 73 -6.79 9.24 -2.62
C ILE A 73 -7.80 8.11 -2.35
N PRO A 74 -7.84 7.46 -1.17
CA PRO A 74 -8.83 6.43 -0.91
C PRO A 74 -10.27 6.97 -0.87
N SER A 75 -10.50 8.23 -0.54
CA SER A 75 -11.82 8.83 -0.67
C SER A 75 -12.27 8.92 -2.14
N ILE A 76 -11.37 9.22 -3.05
CA ILE A 76 -11.64 9.20 -4.50
C ILE A 76 -11.91 7.76 -4.98
N ILE A 77 -11.15 6.78 -4.49
CA ILE A 77 -11.40 5.35 -4.77
C ILE A 77 -12.82 4.98 -4.31
N TYR A 78 -13.19 5.33 -3.09
CA TYR A 78 -14.53 5.08 -2.56
C TYR A 78 -15.62 5.70 -3.44
N GLN A 79 -15.49 6.97 -3.80
CA GLN A 79 -16.46 7.67 -4.66
C GLN A 79 -16.55 7.04 -6.05
N THR A 80 -15.40 6.69 -6.64
CA THR A 80 -15.33 6.06 -7.96
C THR A 80 -16.02 4.71 -7.95
N PHE A 81 -15.71 3.84 -7.01
CA PHE A 81 -16.29 2.50 -6.93
C PHE A 81 -17.78 2.55 -6.62
N SER A 82 -18.20 3.45 -5.75
CA SER A 82 -19.62 3.68 -5.46
C SER A 82 -20.39 4.17 -6.68
N THR A 83 -19.80 5.09 -7.46
CA THR A 83 -20.39 5.60 -8.70
C THR A 83 -20.49 4.50 -9.77
N LEU A 84 -19.53 3.59 -9.82
CA LEU A 84 -19.56 2.42 -10.72
C LEU A 84 -20.56 1.34 -10.26
N GLY A 85 -21.23 1.53 -9.11
CA GLY A 85 -22.22 0.62 -8.58
C GLY A 85 -21.66 -0.55 -7.77
N LEU A 86 -20.38 -0.54 -7.44
CA LEU A 86 -19.80 -1.52 -6.51
C LEU A 86 -20.29 -1.21 -5.11
N LYS A 87 -20.92 -2.20 -4.45
CA LYS A 87 -21.55 -2.00 -3.14
C LYS A 87 -20.70 -2.54 -2.00
N ARG A 88 -20.01 -3.65 -2.21
CA ARG A 88 -19.26 -4.34 -1.17
C ARG A 88 -17.80 -4.38 -1.53
N PHE A 89 -17.06 -3.40 -1.03
CA PHE A 89 -15.61 -3.32 -1.12
C PHE A 89 -15.06 -2.71 0.17
N GLN A 90 -13.80 -3.01 0.46
CA GLN A 90 -13.11 -2.49 1.63
C GLN A 90 -11.73 -1.99 1.22
N ILE A 91 -11.44 -0.75 1.55
CA ILE A 91 -10.13 -0.14 1.39
C ILE A 91 -9.32 -0.46 2.65
N ARG A 92 -8.33 -1.32 2.52
CA ARG A 92 -7.41 -1.67 3.60
C ARG A 92 -6.27 -0.68 3.62
N VAL A 93 -5.87 -0.25 4.81
CA VAL A 93 -4.84 0.77 5.00
C VAL A 93 -3.80 0.32 6.01
N ASN A 94 -2.54 0.58 5.72
CA ASN A 94 -1.40 0.40 6.61
C ASN A 94 -0.40 1.55 6.41
N ASN A 95 0.61 1.64 7.27
CA ASN A 95 1.73 2.55 7.11
C ASN A 95 3.05 1.79 7.23
N ARG A 96 3.92 1.94 6.24
CA ARG A 96 5.21 1.24 6.19
C ARG A 96 6.13 1.57 7.35
N LYS A 97 6.03 2.78 7.92
CA LYS A 97 6.82 3.19 9.08
C LYS A 97 6.45 2.37 10.33
N ILE A 98 5.18 1.95 10.46
CA ILE A 98 4.74 1.06 11.54
C ILE A 98 5.48 -0.29 11.44
N LEU A 99 5.48 -0.90 10.26
CA LEU A 99 6.16 -2.18 10.04
C LEU A 99 7.68 -2.05 10.25
N ASN A 100 8.31 -1.05 9.62
CA ASN A 100 9.74 -0.81 9.75
C ASN A 100 10.16 -0.53 11.19
N GLY A 101 9.40 0.31 11.90
CA GLY A 101 9.66 0.61 13.30
C GLY A 101 9.48 -0.61 14.21
N PHE A 102 8.47 -1.43 13.96
CA PHE A 102 8.28 -2.67 14.70
C PHE A 102 9.45 -3.66 14.47
N TYR A 103 9.88 -3.85 13.22
CA TYR A 103 11.04 -4.71 12.95
C TYR A 103 12.33 -4.15 13.53
N ALA A 104 12.49 -2.83 13.60
CA ALA A 104 13.61 -2.19 14.27
C ALA A 104 13.60 -2.46 15.80
N MET A 105 12.43 -2.48 16.46
CA MET A 105 12.30 -2.85 17.87
C MET A 105 12.77 -4.29 18.14
N LEU A 106 12.64 -5.18 17.15
CA LEU A 106 13.12 -6.56 17.21
C LEU A 106 14.61 -6.71 16.81
N GLY A 107 15.29 -5.60 16.44
CA GLY A 107 16.67 -5.64 15.94
C GLY A 107 16.79 -6.21 14.52
N LEU A 108 15.72 -6.15 13.72
CA LEU A 108 15.61 -6.77 12.41
C LEU A 108 15.55 -5.75 11.24
N THR A 109 16.07 -4.56 11.43
CA THR A 109 16.04 -3.48 10.41
C THR A 109 16.59 -3.94 9.07
N ASP A 110 17.73 -4.63 9.07
CA ASP A 110 18.40 -5.10 7.84
C ASP A 110 17.60 -6.20 7.10
N LYS A 111 16.65 -6.83 7.78
CA LYS A 111 15.80 -7.92 7.26
C LYS A 111 14.38 -7.46 6.97
N ALA A 112 14.05 -6.19 7.20
CA ALA A 112 12.68 -5.68 7.11
C ALA A 112 12.05 -5.95 5.73
N GLY A 113 12.80 -5.75 4.65
CA GLY A 113 12.33 -6.03 3.29
C GLY A 113 12.00 -7.50 3.05
N ASP A 114 12.88 -8.44 3.49
CA ASP A 114 12.65 -9.88 3.35
C ASP A 114 11.50 -10.37 4.22
N ILE A 115 11.37 -9.83 5.42
CA ILE A 115 10.25 -10.11 6.32
C ILE A 115 8.93 -9.69 5.65
N MET A 116 8.85 -8.47 5.12
CA MET A 116 7.64 -7.98 4.46
C MET A 116 7.27 -8.81 3.23
N ARG A 117 8.26 -9.16 2.37
CA ARG A 117 8.03 -10.06 1.22
C ARG A 117 7.51 -11.43 1.62
N THR A 118 7.92 -11.91 2.79
CA THR A 118 7.46 -13.20 3.32
C THR A 118 6.06 -13.09 3.91
N VAL A 119 5.79 -12.01 4.64
CA VAL A 119 4.48 -11.72 5.24
C VAL A 119 3.41 -11.49 4.15
N ASP A 120 3.75 -10.87 3.03
CA ASP A 120 2.83 -10.65 1.89
C ASP A 120 2.26 -11.97 1.31
N LYS A 121 2.93 -13.09 1.58
CA LYS A 121 2.44 -14.42 1.18
C LYS A 121 1.42 -15.01 2.16
N LEU A 122 1.13 -14.35 3.30
CA LEU A 122 0.33 -14.89 4.40
C LEU A 122 -1.03 -15.43 3.92
N ASP A 123 -1.77 -14.65 3.15
CA ASP A 123 -3.10 -15.02 2.64
C ASP A 123 -3.04 -16.22 1.68
N LYS A 124 -1.90 -16.42 1.00
CA LYS A 124 -1.73 -17.48 0.00
C LYS A 124 -1.28 -18.80 0.60
N ILE A 125 -0.40 -18.76 1.61
CA ILE A 125 0.28 -19.96 2.11
C ILE A 125 0.02 -20.27 3.59
N GLY A 126 -0.59 -19.34 4.32
CA GLY A 126 -0.94 -19.47 5.74
C GLY A 126 0.22 -19.22 6.71
N ALA A 127 -0.13 -18.95 7.98
CA ALA A 127 0.79 -18.50 9.02
C ALA A 127 1.93 -19.49 9.32
N GLU A 128 1.64 -20.80 9.36
CA GLU A 128 2.65 -21.84 9.64
C GLU A 128 3.76 -21.85 8.57
N LYS A 129 3.40 -21.72 7.30
CA LYS A 129 4.40 -21.67 6.22
C LYS A 129 5.16 -20.35 6.23
N VAL A 130 4.49 -19.23 6.50
CA VAL A 130 5.16 -17.92 6.66
C VAL A 130 6.16 -18.00 7.81
N ARG A 131 5.78 -18.58 8.96
CA ARG A 131 6.68 -18.81 10.09
C ARG A 131 7.95 -19.57 9.67
N THR A 132 7.75 -20.70 8.99
CA THR A 132 8.87 -21.53 8.49
C THR A 132 9.79 -20.71 7.57
N LEU A 133 9.23 -19.97 6.61
CA LEU A 133 10.02 -19.14 5.70
C LEU A 133 10.77 -18.00 6.42
N LEU A 134 10.15 -17.38 7.42
CA LEU A 134 10.81 -16.36 8.25
C LEU A 134 12.05 -16.92 8.96
N ILE A 135 11.97 -18.15 9.48
CA ILE A 135 13.08 -18.81 10.17
C ILE A 135 14.13 -19.31 9.18
N ASP A 136 13.72 -20.11 8.18
CA ASP A 136 14.62 -20.88 7.33
C ASP A 136 15.24 -20.06 6.20
N GLU A 137 14.46 -19.12 5.60
CA GLU A 137 14.93 -18.32 4.46
C GLU A 137 15.39 -16.92 4.87
N VAL A 138 14.63 -16.23 5.72
CA VAL A 138 14.99 -14.86 6.19
C VAL A 138 16.00 -14.94 7.34
N GLY A 139 16.02 -16.05 8.09
CA GLY A 139 16.98 -16.28 9.17
C GLY A 139 16.69 -15.44 10.41
N VAL A 140 15.40 -15.23 10.75
CA VAL A 140 15.01 -14.66 12.05
C VAL A 140 14.89 -15.75 13.10
N SER A 141 14.98 -15.39 14.38
CA SER A 141 14.77 -16.36 15.45
C SER A 141 13.31 -16.84 15.51
N ALA A 142 13.06 -17.99 16.10
CA ALA A 142 11.70 -18.50 16.27
C ALA A 142 10.84 -17.53 17.09
N GLU A 143 11.41 -16.94 18.15
CA GLU A 143 10.73 -15.93 18.97
C GLU A 143 10.37 -14.68 18.16
N SER A 144 11.29 -14.20 17.33
CA SER A 144 11.01 -13.05 16.45
C SER A 144 9.94 -13.36 15.40
N ALA A 145 9.95 -14.56 14.83
CA ALA A 145 8.92 -15.00 13.88
C ALA A 145 7.53 -15.03 14.54
N ASP A 146 7.45 -15.53 15.77
CA ASP A 146 6.21 -15.57 16.54
C ASP A 146 5.70 -14.16 16.90
N GLU A 147 6.60 -13.24 17.30
CA GLU A 147 6.24 -11.84 17.57
C GLU A 147 5.78 -11.11 16.28
N ILE A 148 6.43 -11.36 15.14
CA ILE A 148 5.99 -10.81 13.84
C ILE A 148 4.58 -11.29 13.51
N LEU A 149 4.33 -12.58 13.57
CA LEU A 149 3.02 -13.14 13.26
C LEU A 149 1.93 -12.64 14.22
N LYS A 150 2.24 -12.52 15.50
CA LYS A 150 1.35 -11.96 16.50
C LYS A 150 1.02 -10.49 16.22
N PHE A 151 2.01 -9.69 15.81
CA PHE A 151 1.82 -8.29 15.47
C PHE A 151 0.92 -8.10 14.25
N ILE A 152 1.21 -8.80 13.15
CA ILE A 152 0.40 -8.69 11.91
C ILE A 152 -0.98 -9.30 12.05
N ALA A 153 -1.21 -10.16 13.03
CA ALA A 153 -2.53 -10.74 13.35
C ALA A 153 -3.42 -9.82 14.19
N ILE A 154 -2.94 -8.62 14.59
CA ILE A 154 -3.78 -7.63 15.27
C ILE A 154 -4.91 -7.21 14.32
N THR A 155 -6.15 -7.46 14.73
CA THR A 155 -7.35 -7.21 13.93
C THR A 155 -8.51 -6.77 14.83
N GLY A 156 -9.54 -6.22 14.25
CA GLY A 156 -10.73 -5.72 14.94
C GLY A 156 -11.32 -4.49 14.25
N SER A 157 -12.07 -3.67 14.99
CA SER A 157 -12.44 -2.34 14.49
C SER A 157 -11.19 -1.45 14.36
N ASN A 158 -11.28 -0.39 13.56
CA ASN A 158 -10.16 0.55 13.39
C ASN A 158 -9.66 1.09 14.74
N ASP A 159 -10.55 1.43 15.65
CA ASP A 159 -10.20 1.89 17.00
C ASP A 159 -9.48 0.82 17.82
N GLN A 160 -9.90 -0.44 17.72
CA GLN A 160 -9.27 -1.56 18.41
C GLN A 160 -7.85 -1.80 17.91
N VAL A 161 -7.64 -1.76 16.58
CA VAL A 161 -6.31 -1.92 15.98
C VAL A 161 -5.41 -0.76 16.37
N LEU A 162 -5.88 0.47 16.25
CA LEU A 162 -5.10 1.66 16.64
C LEU A 162 -4.76 1.64 18.14
N SER A 163 -5.70 1.27 19.01
CA SER A 163 -5.44 1.12 20.44
C SER A 163 -4.41 0.03 20.75
N ALA A 164 -4.42 -1.09 20.03
CA ALA A 164 -3.42 -2.14 20.19
C ALA A 164 -2.03 -1.64 19.75
N LEU A 165 -1.93 -0.85 18.68
CA LEU A 165 -0.69 -0.24 18.21
C LEU A 165 -0.12 0.77 19.22
N GLU A 166 -0.98 1.50 19.95
CA GLU A 166 -0.55 2.40 21.02
C GLU A 166 0.25 1.70 22.12
N GLY A 167 0.02 0.41 22.34
CA GLY A 167 0.80 -0.41 23.25
C GLY A 167 2.29 -0.56 22.88
N TYR A 168 2.65 -0.23 21.64
CA TYR A 168 4.03 -0.24 21.14
C TYR A 168 4.66 1.16 21.08
N ALA A 169 3.88 2.23 21.25
CA ALA A 169 4.36 3.61 21.17
C ALA A 169 5.44 3.94 22.20
N GLY A 170 6.29 4.91 21.86
CA GLY A 170 7.41 5.35 22.69
C GLY A 170 8.64 4.44 22.66
N ARG A 171 8.64 3.40 21.82
CA ARG A 171 9.76 2.44 21.70
C ARG A 171 10.62 2.68 20.47
N ASN A 172 10.09 3.33 19.45
CA ASN A 172 10.80 3.60 18.21
C ASN A 172 10.19 4.81 17.50
N GLU A 173 11.00 5.80 17.16
CA GLU A 173 10.55 7.06 16.56
C GLU A 173 9.86 6.86 15.20
N THR A 174 10.38 5.97 14.35
CA THR A 174 9.77 5.64 13.05
C THR A 174 8.39 5.02 13.22
N PHE A 175 8.23 4.13 14.22
CA PHE A 175 6.94 3.54 14.55
C PHE A 175 5.95 4.62 15.00
N ASP A 176 6.36 5.49 15.91
CA ASP A 176 5.52 6.54 16.48
C ASP A 176 5.06 7.51 15.38
N GLU A 177 5.96 7.91 14.48
CA GLU A 177 5.62 8.73 13.31
C GLU A 177 4.59 8.01 12.40
N GLY A 178 4.80 6.73 12.12
CA GLY A 178 3.87 5.91 11.33
C GLY A 178 2.50 5.79 11.97
N LEU A 179 2.45 5.62 13.28
CA LEU A 179 1.20 5.54 14.03
C LEU A 179 0.42 6.87 14.01
N ASP A 180 1.11 7.99 14.20
CA ASP A 180 0.49 9.32 14.14
C ASP A 180 -0.05 9.63 12.72
N GLN A 181 0.70 9.26 11.68
CA GLN A 181 0.26 9.36 10.30
C GLN A 181 -0.99 8.49 10.05
N LEU A 182 -0.98 7.23 10.47
CA LEU A 182 -2.11 6.32 10.28
C LEU A 182 -3.36 6.82 11.00
N LYS A 183 -3.25 7.27 12.25
CA LYS A 183 -4.37 7.88 13.00
C LYS A 183 -4.94 9.09 12.26
N THR A 184 -4.07 9.94 11.72
CA THR A 184 -4.48 11.11 10.95
C THR A 184 -5.24 10.70 9.70
N VAL A 185 -4.73 9.73 8.94
CA VAL A 185 -5.39 9.21 7.73
C VAL A 185 -6.76 8.62 8.04
N VAL A 186 -6.88 7.76 9.06
CA VAL A 186 -8.15 7.17 9.49
C VAL A 186 -9.17 8.26 9.86
N LYS A 187 -8.76 9.27 10.61
CA LYS A 187 -9.60 10.42 10.95
C LYS A 187 -10.11 11.16 9.71
N TYR A 188 -9.22 11.41 8.74
CA TYR A 188 -9.61 12.14 7.53
C TYR A 188 -10.41 11.29 6.54
N LEU A 189 -10.25 9.97 6.51
CA LEU A 189 -11.13 9.09 5.74
C LEU A 189 -12.60 9.28 6.16
N SER A 190 -12.87 9.25 7.46
CA SER A 190 -14.20 9.51 8.00
C SER A 190 -14.68 10.94 7.69
N ALA A 191 -13.80 11.94 7.81
CA ALA A 191 -14.12 13.33 7.51
C ALA A 191 -14.43 13.58 6.03
N PHE A 192 -13.81 12.82 5.12
CA PHE A 192 -14.09 12.84 3.68
C PHE A 192 -15.31 11.99 3.28
N GLY A 193 -16.02 11.43 4.26
CA GLY A 193 -17.27 10.70 4.05
C GLY A 193 -17.11 9.27 3.59
N VAL A 194 -15.95 8.64 3.80
CA VAL A 194 -15.80 7.20 3.60
C VAL A 194 -16.44 6.48 4.78
N PRO A 195 -17.48 5.65 4.59
CA PRO A 195 -18.10 4.89 5.67
C PRO A 195 -17.12 3.90 6.32
N GLU A 196 -17.25 3.69 7.62
CA GLU A 196 -16.34 2.82 8.37
C GLU A 196 -16.31 1.38 7.86
N GLU A 197 -17.42 0.88 7.34
CA GLU A 197 -17.48 -0.43 6.71
C GLU A 197 -16.69 -0.55 5.40
N ASN A 198 -16.31 0.57 4.79
CA ASN A 198 -15.57 0.61 3.53
C ASN A 198 -14.06 0.81 3.69
N PHE A 199 -13.55 0.95 4.92
CA PHE A 199 -12.11 0.95 5.15
C PHE A 199 -11.73 0.22 6.44
N ALA A 200 -10.53 -0.34 6.47
CA ALA A 200 -10.00 -1.04 7.63
C ALA A 200 -8.49 -0.86 7.75
N VAL A 201 -8.00 -0.69 8.98
CA VAL A 201 -6.57 -0.80 9.27
C VAL A 201 -6.19 -2.28 9.21
N ASP A 202 -5.22 -2.62 8.36
CA ASP A 202 -4.79 -4.00 8.12
C ASP A 202 -3.27 -4.09 8.05
N LEU A 203 -2.67 -4.66 9.08
CA LEU A 203 -1.21 -4.75 9.22
C LEU A 203 -0.57 -5.80 8.30
N THR A 204 -1.37 -6.64 7.65
CA THR A 204 -0.87 -7.62 6.69
C THR A 204 -0.47 -6.99 5.35
N ILE A 205 -0.92 -5.76 5.08
CA ILE A 205 -0.56 -5.05 3.85
C ILE A 205 0.88 -4.57 3.95
N ALA A 206 1.76 -5.24 3.24
CA ALA A 206 3.20 -4.98 3.22
C ALA A 206 3.75 -4.72 1.81
N ARG A 207 2.89 -4.53 0.80
CA ARG A 207 3.24 -4.42 -0.61
C ARG A 207 4.00 -3.14 -0.97
N GLY A 208 4.63 -3.13 -2.15
CA GLY A 208 5.38 -1.98 -2.67
C GLY A 208 6.70 -1.74 -1.94
N LEU A 209 7.45 -2.81 -1.68
CA LEU A 209 8.57 -2.92 -0.75
C LEU A 209 9.63 -1.83 -0.84
N ASP A 210 10.02 -1.46 -2.06
CA ASP A 210 11.10 -0.49 -2.29
C ASP A 210 10.58 0.85 -2.83
N TYR A 211 9.27 0.95 -3.10
CA TYR A 211 8.65 2.08 -3.75
C TYR A 211 7.91 3.00 -2.77
N TYR A 212 7.11 2.43 -1.86
CA TYR A 212 6.31 3.21 -0.91
C TYR A 212 7.06 3.43 0.40
N THR A 213 6.96 4.64 0.96
CA THR A 213 7.65 5.02 2.21
C THR A 213 6.71 5.34 3.36
N GLY A 214 5.43 5.55 3.09
CA GLY A 214 4.40 5.97 4.06
C GLY A 214 3.19 5.07 4.07
N THR A 215 2.02 5.67 3.90
CA THR A 215 0.73 4.95 3.88
C THR A 215 0.58 4.11 2.62
N VAL A 216 0.06 2.92 2.77
CA VAL A 216 -0.22 1.97 1.68
C VAL A 216 -1.66 1.52 1.75
N TYR A 217 -2.24 1.26 0.57
CA TYR A 217 -3.64 0.88 0.42
C TYR A 217 -3.80 -0.35 -0.47
N GLU A 218 -4.79 -1.14 -0.15
CA GLU A 218 -5.28 -2.22 -0.99
C GLU A 218 -6.80 -2.24 -0.92
N THR A 219 -7.47 -2.33 -2.07
CA THR A 219 -8.94 -2.41 -2.08
C THR A 219 -9.40 -3.82 -2.42
N ALA A 220 -10.10 -4.45 -1.48
CA ALA A 220 -10.70 -5.75 -1.64
C ALA A 220 -12.14 -5.61 -2.14
N LEU A 221 -12.48 -6.27 -3.26
CA LEU A 221 -13.86 -6.41 -3.73
C LEU A 221 -14.47 -7.63 -3.05
N LEU A 222 -15.34 -7.40 -2.06
CA LEU A 222 -15.85 -8.50 -1.18
C LEU A 222 -16.80 -9.46 -1.91
N ASP A 223 -17.47 -9.01 -2.97
CA ASP A 223 -18.33 -9.86 -3.81
C ASP A 223 -17.54 -10.57 -4.92
N HIS A 224 -16.30 -10.14 -5.18
CA HIS A 224 -15.43 -10.63 -6.25
C HIS A 224 -13.99 -10.82 -5.77
N PRO A 225 -13.75 -11.67 -4.76
CA PRO A 225 -12.42 -11.85 -4.18
C PRO A 225 -11.38 -12.33 -5.20
N GLU A 226 -11.82 -13.01 -6.25
CA GLU A 226 -10.97 -13.44 -7.36
C GLU A 226 -10.42 -12.29 -8.22
N ILE A 227 -11.04 -11.10 -8.15
CA ILE A 227 -10.59 -9.90 -8.87
C ILE A 227 -9.63 -9.08 -8.01
N CYS A 228 -9.84 -9.03 -6.69
CA CYS A 228 -9.12 -8.17 -5.76
C CYS A 228 -7.60 -8.35 -5.78
N LEU A 229 -7.12 -9.58 -5.96
CA LEU A 229 -5.70 -9.89 -5.96
C LEU A 229 -4.95 -9.40 -7.21
N LEU A 230 -5.65 -8.84 -8.19
CA LEU A 230 -5.08 -8.48 -9.48
C LEU A 230 -4.98 -6.97 -9.72
N TYR A 231 -5.77 -6.15 -9.01
CA TYR A 231 -5.95 -4.73 -9.36
C TYR A 231 -5.35 -3.75 -8.37
N THR A 232 -4.97 -4.20 -7.19
CA THR A 232 -4.46 -3.34 -6.11
C THR A 232 -2.97 -3.51 -5.86
N SER A 233 -2.35 -4.53 -6.43
CA SER A 233 -0.89 -4.65 -6.42
C SER A 233 -0.34 -4.00 -7.68
N ASP A 234 0.53 -3.03 -7.52
CA ASP A 234 1.44 -2.68 -8.60
C ASP A 234 2.20 -3.96 -8.97
N ALA A 235 2.00 -4.44 -10.21
CA ALA A 235 2.58 -5.71 -10.67
C ALA A 235 4.11 -5.62 -10.88
N ALA A 236 4.77 -4.66 -10.25
CA ALA A 236 6.21 -4.53 -10.24
C ALA A 236 6.91 -5.55 -9.33
N ASP A 237 6.15 -6.33 -8.54
CA ASP A 237 6.70 -7.20 -7.49
C ASP A 237 6.64 -8.71 -7.81
N ASP A 238 6.61 -9.11 -9.08
CA ASP A 238 6.79 -10.54 -9.47
C ASP A 238 8.06 -10.75 -10.30
#